data_d999ec6d65a90d2ecf90adb7c95fc608
#
_entry.id   d999ec6d65a90d2ecf90adb7c95fc608
#
_cell.length_a   1.000
_cell.length_b   1.000
_cell.length_c   1.000
_cell.angle_alpha   90.00
_cell.angle_beta   90.00
_cell.angle_gamma   90.00
#
_symmetry.space_group_name_H-M   'P 1'
#
loop_
_entity.id
_entity.type
_entity.pdbx_description
1 polymer ?
#
loop_
_entity_poly.entity_id
_entity_poly.type
_entity_poly.pdbx_seq_one_letter_code
_entity_poly.pdbx_strand_id
1 'polypeptide(L)'
;AFAEELKENGLYERILVRPIAGTDEFEILAGHNRTEAAKLAGWTDIPATVMAVNDQRAISIAIATNLLRRQDLTIIERGKAYKALLDARNRHGFRTDLTSGESRQKYSARGIVAEFFGVTEYEIRKAVKLAQLIPPLAEIVENEPKKLNLACADLIADYDESAQTAFIEMCQIDGYTLSKQTVAFIQAQCPPPSADQQEIYAA
;
A
#
# COMPACT_ATOMS: atom_id res chain seq x y z
N ALA A 1 11.36 21.87 -15.34
CA ALA A 1 12.37 20.78 -15.24
C ALA A 1 11.98 19.57 -16.11
N PHE A 2 11.08 18.67 -15.71
CA PHE A 2 10.81 17.43 -16.48
C PHE A 2 10.14 17.68 -17.86
N ALA A 3 9.25 18.66 -17.99
CA ALA A 3 8.65 19.02 -19.27
C ALA A 3 9.66 19.67 -20.25
N GLU A 4 10.66 20.35 -19.75
CA GLU A 4 11.76 20.91 -20.55
C GLU A 4 12.70 19.81 -21.04
N GLU A 5 13.04 18.87 -20.15
CA GLU A 5 13.82 17.69 -20.52
C GLU A 5 13.13 16.85 -21.61
N LEU A 6 11.80 16.70 -21.53
CA LEU A 6 11.01 16.04 -22.57
C LEU A 6 11.07 16.76 -23.92
N LYS A 7 11.12 18.10 -23.93
CA LYS A 7 11.25 18.88 -25.17
C LYS A 7 12.61 18.69 -25.83
N GLU A 8 13.66 18.57 -25.03
CA GLU A 8 15.03 18.47 -25.51
C GLU A 8 15.41 17.04 -25.91
N ASN A 9 15.03 16.06 -25.10
CA ASN A 9 15.53 14.69 -25.20
C ASN A 9 14.48 13.69 -25.63
N GLY A 10 13.20 14.09 -25.72
CA GLY A 10 12.09 13.18 -26.03
C GLY A 10 11.72 12.26 -24.85
N LEU A 11 10.90 11.26 -25.13
CA LEU A 11 10.43 10.29 -24.14
C LEU A 11 11.24 8.99 -24.24
N TYR A 12 12.01 8.66 -23.18
CA TYR A 12 12.83 7.46 -23.13
C TYR A 12 12.01 6.16 -22.95
N GLU A 13 10.91 6.24 -22.19
CA GLU A 13 10.05 5.08 -21.93
C GLU A 13 8.60 5.39 -22.30
N ARG A 14 7.96 4.47 -23.01
CA ARG A 14 6.55 4.57 -23.35
C ARG A 14 5.67 4.51 -22.09
N ILE A 15 4.52 5.18 -22.13
CA ILE A 15 3.48 4.98 -21.12
C ILE A 15 2.77 3.64 -21.36
N LEU A 16 2.17 3.08 -20.30
CA LEU A 16 1.34 1.87 -20.44
C LEU A 16 -0.14 2.26 -20.38
N VAL A 17 -0.90 1.80 -21.36
CA VAL A 17 -2.33 2.08 -21.45
C VAL A 17 -3.12 0.82 -21.77
N ARG A 18 -4.42 0.81 -21.46
CA ARG A 18 -5.35 -0.20 -21.97
C ARG A 18 -6.57 0.46 -22.61
N PRO A 19 -7.22 -0.17 -23.61
CA PRO A 19 -8.45 0.36 -24.17
C PRO A 19 -9.59 0.25 -23.16
N ILE A 20 -10.47 1.24 -23.16
CA ILE A 20 -11.73 1.24 -22.39
C ILE A 20 -12.80 0.62 -23.30
N ALA A 21 -13.43 -0.48 -22.84
CA ALA A 21 -14.40 -1.21 -23.62
C ALA A 21 -15.59 -0.30 -24.05
N GLY A 22 -15.90 -0.30 -25.37
CA GLY A 22 -17.00 0.48 -25.94
C GLY A 22 -16.69 1.94 -26.21
N THR A 23 -15.44 2.38 -26.08
CA THR A 23 -14.99 3.73 -26.40
C THR A 23 -13.69 3.70 -27.21
N ASP A 24 -13.30 4.84 -27.78
CA ASP A 24 -11.99 5.04 -28.41
C ASP A 24 -10.95 5.58 -27.43
N GLU A 25 -11.27 5.56 -26.11
CA GLU A 25 -10.43 6.09 -25.06
C GLU A 25 -9.51 5.00 -24.45
N PHE A 26 -8.42 5.44 -23.84
CA PHE A 26 -7.45 4.60 -23.16
C PHE A 26 -7.31 5.00 -21.72
N GLU A 27 -7.27 4.01 -20.82
CA GLU A 27 -6.91 4.18 -19.44
C GLU A 27 -5.40 4.06 -19.26
N ILE A 28 -4.78 5.02 -18.57
CA ILE A 28 -3.35 5.01 -18.28
C ILE A 28 -3.08 4.09 -17.08
N LEU A 29 -2.31 3.03 -17.30
CA LEU A 29 -1.88 2.08 -16.27
C LEU A 29 -0.58 2.54 -15.59
N ALA A 30 0.33 3.15 -16.35
CA ALA A 30 1.58 3.70 -15.84
C ALA A 30 2.07 4.86 -16.72
N GLY A 31 2.67 5.87 -16.06
CA GLY A 31 3.25 7.01 -16.76
C GLY A 31 2.44 8.31 -16.66
N HIS A 32 1.56 8.46 -15.65
CA HIS A 32 0.76 9.67 -15.43
C HIS A 32 1.61 10.95 -15.43
N ASN A 33 2.73 10.96 -14.69
CA ASN A 33 3.64 12.12 -14.66
C ASN A 33 4.25 12.43 -16.03
N ARG A 34 4.53 11.40 -16.85
CA ARG A 34 5.03 11.57 -18.22
C ARG A 34 3.96 12.18 -19.10
N THR A 35 2.72 11.74 -18.96
CA THR A 35 1.58 12.28 -19.71
C THR A 35 1.36 13.75 -19.36
N GLU A 36 1.39 14.11 -18.08
CA GLU A 36 1.25 15.51 -17.65
C GLU A 36 2.43 16.37 -18.14
N ALA A 37 3.66 15.85 -18.06
CA ALA A 37 4.82 16.57 -18.57
C ALA A 37 4.76 16.75 -20.09
N ALA A 38 4.29 15.77 -20.85
CA ALA A 38 4.07 15.86 -22.28
C ALA A 38 3.03 16.92 -22.64
N LYS A 39 1.91 16.99 -21.91
CA LYS A 39 0.90 18.06 -22.06
C LYS A 39 1.51 19.44 -21.79
N LEU A 40 2.27 19.58 -20.71
CA LEU A 40 2.97 20.84 -20.39
C LEU A 40 4.04 21.20 -21.43
N ALA A 41 4.63 20.21 -22.07
CA ALA A 41 5.57 20.40 -23.17
C ALA A 41 4.89 20.77 -24.50
N GLY A 42 3.54 20.70 -24.56
CA GLY A 42 2.75 21.02 -25.77
C GLY A 42 2.65 19.86 -26.75
N TRP A 43 2.89 18.62 -26.32
CA TRP A 43 2.76 17.45 -27.19
C TRP A 43 1.28 17.12 -27.41
N THR A 44 0.92 16.81 -28.65
CA THR A 44 -0.42 16.32 -29.05
C THR A 44 -0.52 14.82 -28.86
N ASP A 45 0.59 14.12 -28.99
CA ASP A 45 0.65 12.67 -28.94
C ASP A 45 1.77 12.20 -28.02
N ILE A 46 1.56 11.07 -27.35
CA ILE A 46 2.57 10.45 -26.50
C ILE A 46 2.74 8.96 -26.85
N PRO A 47 3.99 8.48 -27.03
CA PRO A 47 4.23 7.07 -27.29
C PRO A 47 3.71 6.17 -26.19
N ALA A 48 2.83 5.23 -26.52
CA ALA A 48 2.21 4.32 -25.58
C ALA A 48 2.39 2.85 -25.99
N THR A 49 2.43 1.97 -24.98
CA THR A 49 2.28 0.52 -25.17
C THR A 49 0.88 0.13 -24.74
N VAL A 50 0.10 -0.39 -25.69
CA VAL A 50 -1.28 -0.83 -25.43
C VAL A 50 -1.27 -2.26 -24.89
N MET A 51 -1.92 -2.48 -23.74
CA MET A 51 -2.05 -3.79 -23.10
C MET A 51 -3.52 -4.21 -23.06
N ALA A 52 -3.84 -5.35 -23.68
CA ALA A 52 -5.17 -5.96 -23.55
C ALA A 52 -5.25 -6.73 -22.23
N VAL A 53 -5.62 -6.04 -21.14
CA VAL A 53 -5.72 -6.61 -19.79
C VAL A 53 -7.06 -6.31 -19.16
N ASN A 54 -7.54 -7.23 -18.31
CA ASN A 54 -8.74 -7.00 -17.50
C ASN A 54 -8.45 -6.02 -16.34
N ASP A 55 -9.52 -5.56 -15.66
CA ASP A 55 -9.43 -4.57 -14.58
C ASP A 55 -8.44 -4.94 -13.49
N GLN A 56 -8.36 -6.21 -13.10
CA GLN A 56 -7.45 -6.66 -12.07
C GLN A 56 -5.99 -6.62 -12.46
N ARG A 57 -5.70 -7.08 -13.67
CA ARG A 57 -4.35 -6.98 -14.18
C ARG A 57 -3.93 -5.54 -14.34
N ALA A 58 -4.86 -4.66 -14.72
CA ALA A 58 -4.67 -3.22 -14.80
C ALA A 58 -4.32 -2.62 -13.44
N ILE A 59 -5.12 -2.91 -12.39
CA ILE A 59 -4.86 -2.47 -11.01
C ILE A 59 -3.51 -3.00 -10.54
N SER A 60 -3.21 -4.28 -10.78
CA SER A 60 -1.93 -4.88 -10.39
C SER A 60 -0.74 -4.19 -11.05
N ILE A 61 -0.83 -3.87 -12.34
CA ILE A 61 0.21 -3.14 -13.08
C ILE A 61 0.38 -1.73 -12.51
N ALA A 62 -0.72 -1.00 -12.31
CA ALA A 62 -0.68 0.38 -11.79
C ALA A 62 -0.02 0.44 -10.40
N ILE A 63 -0.38 -0.48 -9.49
CA ILE A 63 0.21 -0.54 -8.16
C ILE A 63 1.68 -0.97 -8.22
N ALA A 64 2.00 -2.01 -8.99
CA ALA A 64 3.35 -2.53 -9.11
C ALA A 64 4.31 -1.47 -9.69
N THR A 65 3.91 -0.77 -10.75
CA THR A 65 4.74 0.28 -11.36
C THR A 65 4.95 1.47 -10.44
N ASN A 66 3.96 1.84 -9.62
CA ASN A 66 4.11 2.88 -8.60
C ASN A 66 5.03 2.44 -7.47
N LEU A 67 4.88 1.22 -6.94
CA LEU A 67 5.74 0.67 -5.88
C LEU A 67 7.19 0.50 -6.34
N LEU A 68 7.42 0.01 -7.56
CA LEU A 68 8.77 -0.20 -8.09
C LEU A 68 9.52 1.11 -8.36
N ARG A 69 8.80 2.20 -8.66
CA ARG A 69 9.40 3.50 -8.96
C ARG A 69 9.67 4.36 -7.72
N ARG A 70 8.92 4.18 -6.65
CA ARG A 70 9.06 4.94 -5.41
C ARG A 70 9.84 4.15 -4.38
N GLN A 71 11.13 4.45 -4.27
CA GLN A 71 12.00 3.89 -3.23
C GLN A 71 11.78 4.53 -1.86
N ASP A 72 11.12 5.67 -1.83
CA ASP A 72 10.84 6.53 -0.66
C ASP A 72 9.52 6.22 0.06
N LEU A 73 8.77 5.19 -0.39
CA LEU A 73 7.51 4.81 0.26
C LEU A 73 7.73 4.34 1.70
N THR A 74 6.93 4.88 2.61
CA THR A 74 6.90 4.42 3.99
C THR A 74 6.38 2.99 4.10
N ILE A 75 6.60 2.34 5.25
CA ILE A 75 6.08 0.99 5.49
C ILE A 75 4.55 0.94 5.44
N ILE A 76 3.88 2.01 5.85
CA ILE A 76 2.42 2.14 5.86
C ILE A 76 1.90 2.31 4.42
N GLU A 77 2.53 3.17 3.62
CA GLU A 77 2.18 3.33 2.20
C GLU A 77 2.36 2.03 1.42
N ARG A 78 3.48 1.30 1.63
CA ARG A 78 3.69 -0.03 1.05
C ARG A 78 2.61 -1.00 1.50
N GLY A 79 2.22 -0.96 2.77
CA GLY A 79 1.15 -1.79 3.31
C GLY A 79 -0.19 -1.57 2.63
N LYS A 80 -0.58 -0.31 2.40
CA LYS A 80 -1.79 0.05 1.64
C LYS A 80 -1.75 -0.51 0.22
N ALA A 81 -0.61 -0.40 -0.45
CA ALA A 81 -0.43 -0.91 -1.80
C ALA A 81 -0.44 -2.45 -1.85
N TYR A 82 0.23 -3.13 -0.91
CA TYR A 82 0.16 -4.60 -0.79
C TYR A 82 -1.25 -5.08 -0.51
N LYS A 83 -1.99 -4.40 0.38
CA LYS A 83 -3.39 -4.71 0.66
C LYS A 83 -4.24 -4.62 -0.60
N ALA A 84 -4.14 -3.53 -1.35
CA ALA A 84 -4.87 -3.34 -2.59
C ALA A 84 -4.56 -4.44 -3.64
N LEU A 85 -3.29 -4.86 -3.76
CA LEU A 85 -2.89 -5.98 -4.61
C LEU A 85 -3.48 -7.31 -4.16
N LEU A 86 -3.46 -7.60 -2.87
CA LEU A 86 -4.02 -8.84 -2.31
C LEU A 86 -5.54 -8.87 -2.48
N ASP A 87 -6.23 -7.74 -2.24
CA ASP A 87 -7.67 -7.62 -2.41
C ASP A 87 -8.08 -7.79 -3.88
N ALA A 88 -7.33 -7.19 -4.81
CA ALA A 88 -7.54 -7.37 -6.25
C ALA A 88 -7.39 -8.84 -6.67
N ARG A 89 -6.48 -9.59 -6.06
CA ARG A 89 -6.29 -11.02 -6.34
C ARG A 89 -7.38 -11.89 -5.70
N ASN A 90 -7.83 -11.55 -4.48
CA ASN A 90 -8.80 -12.36 -3.74
C ASN A 90 -10.22 -12.27 -4.32
N ARG A 91 -10.62 -11.10 -4.91
CA ARG A 91 -11.97 -10.89 -5.47
C ARG A 91 -12.32 -11.82 -6.64
N HIS A 92 -11.35 -12.44 -7.27
CA HIS A 92 -11.56 -13.27 -8.45
C HIS A 92 -11.14 -14.73 -8.30
N GLY A 93 -11.14 -15.25 -7.08
CA GLY A 93 -10.89 -16.67 -6.83
C GLY A 93 -9.87 -17.19 -7.86
N PHE A 94 -8.60 -16.97 -7.66
CA PHE A 94 -7.57 -17.48 -8.54
C PHE A 94 -7.63 -19.01 -8.48
N ARG A 95 -8.60 -19.61 -9.21
CA ARG A 95 -8.48 -20.97 -9.65
C ARG A 95 -7.27 -20.98 -10.56
N THR A 96 -6.21 -21.54 -10.08
CA THR A 96 -5.09 -21.97 -10.91
C THR A 96 -5.61 -23.12 -11.78
N ASP A 97 -6.29 -22.81 -12.88
CA ASP A 97 -6.50 -23.75 -13.98
C ASP A 97 -5.18 -23.93 -14.74
N LEU A 98 -4.16 -24.39 -14.00
CA LEU A 98 -3.02 -25.05 -14.58
C LEU A 98 -3.33 -26.55 -14.62
N THR A 99 -4.04 -26.95 -15.68
CA THR A 99 -4.07 -28.31 -16.16
C THR A 99 -2.70 -28.67 -16.71
N SER A 100 -1.76 -28.99 -15.83
CA SER A 100 -0.62 -29.87 -16.12
C SER A 100 0.01 -30.28 -14.77
N GLY A 101 0.01 -31.59 -14.54
CA GLY A 101 0.47 -32.18 -13.30
C GLY A 101 1.97 -32.08 -13.17
N GLU A 102 2.42 -31.12 -12.39
CA GLU A 102 3.70 -31.17 -11.68
C GLU A 102 3.64 -30.17 -10.51
N SER A 103 3.86 -30.70 -9.31
CA SER A 103 4.12 -29.98 -8.05
C SER A 103 3.21 -28.79 -7.71
N ARG A 104 2.05 -29.06 -7.13
CA ARG A 104 1.24 -28.07 -6.40
C ARG A 104 1.98 -27.56 -5.16
N GLN A 105 2.98 -26.74 -5.33
CA GLN A 105 3.35 -25.79 -4.31
C GLN A 105 2.26 -24.71 -4.31
N LYS A 106 1.35 -24.77 -3.33
CA LYS A 106 0.33 -23.74 -3.09
C LYS A 106 1.04 -22.41 -2.76
N TYR A 107 1.39 -21.65 -3.76
CA TYR A 107 1.81 -20.27 -3.54
C TYR A 107 0.60 -19.50 -2.98
N SER A 108 0.74 -19.01 -1.75
CA SER A 108 -0.24 -18.09 -1.19
C SER A 108 -0.28 -16.81 -2.03
N ALA A 109 -1.42 -16.10 -2.07
CA ALA A 109 -1.47 -14.81 -2.74
C ALA A 109 -0.37 -13.86 -2.22
N ARG A 110 -0.03 -13.94 -0.92
CA ARG A 110 1.09 -13.21 -0.32
C ARG A 110 2.43 -13.69 -0.84
N GLY A 111 2.64 -14.99 -0.99
CA GLY A 111 3.90 -15.55 -1.51
C GLY A 111 4.21 -15.03 -2.91
N ILE A 112 3.21 -14.95 -3.78
CA ILE A 112 3.39 -14.41 -5.13
C ILE A 112 3.72 -12.91 -5.11
N VAL A 113 3.08 -12.14 -4.23
CA VAL A 113 3.37 -10.70 -4.07
C VAL A 113 4.77 -10.53 -3.46
N ALA A 114 5.13 -11.36 -2.49
CA ALA A 114 6.45 -11.35 -1.84
C ALA A 114 7.58 -11.61 -2.85
N GLU A 115 7.45 -12.65 -3.66
CA GLU A 115 8.39 -12.99 -4.72
C GLU A 115 8.53 -11.85 -5.74
N PHE A 116 7.39 -11.26 -6.16
CA PHE A 116 7.38 -10.16 -7.13
C PHE A 116 8.14 -8.92 -6.64
N PHE A 117 8.03 -8.59 -5.36
CA PHE A 117 8.71 -7.42 -4.76
C PHE A 117 10.06 -7.74 -4.12
N GLY A 118 10.49 -9.00 -4.11
CA GLY A 118 11.74 -9.41 -3.47
C GLY A 118 11.74 -9.24 -1.94
N VAL A 119 10.57 -9.36 -1.31
CA VAL A 119 10.36 -9.24 0.14
C VAL A 119 9.79 -10.54 0.70
N THR A 120 9.78 -10.70 2.02
CA THR A 120 9.20 -11.87 2.68
C THR A 120 7.69 -11.73 2.87
N GLU A 121 6.96 -12.84 2.97
CA GLU A 121 5.53 -12.83 3.34
C GLU A 121 5.29 -12.18 4.70
N TYR A 122 6.26 -12.29 5.61
CA TYR A 122 6.23 -11.65 6.92
C TYR A 122 6.25 -10.13 6.81
N GLU A 123 7.11 -9.58 5.97
CA GLU A 123 7.18 -8.12 5.71
C GLU A 123 5.89 -7.60 5.10
N ILE A 124 5.31 -8.33 4.13
CA ILE A 124 4.01 -7.97 3.56
C ILE A 124 2.92 -7.98 4.63
N ARG A 125 2.85 -9.05 5.45
CA ARG A 125 1.86 -9.14 6.52
C ARG A 125 1.97 -7.99 7.51
N LYS A 126 3.20 -7.66 7.93
CA LYS A 126 3.48 -6.57 8.85
C LYS A 126 3.09 -5.21 8.24
N ALA A 127 3.48 -4.95 7.00
CA ALA A 127 3.12 -3.70 6.31
C ALA A 127 1.60 -3.56 6.13
N VAL A 128 0.91 -4.63 5.72
CA VAL A 128 -0.56 -4.64 5.57
C VAL A 128 -1.26 -4.42 6.91
N LYS A 129 -0.72 -4.97 8.00
CA LYS A 129 -1.25 -4.75 9.35
C LYS A 129 -1.11 -3.28 9.75
N LEU A 130 0.08 -2.69 9.59
CA LEU A 130 0.32 -1.28 9.89
C LEU A 130 -0.53 -0.32 9.04
N ALA A 131 -0.92 -0.74 7.84
CA ALA A 131 -1.85 0.03 6.99
C ALA A 131 -3.29 0.12 7.54
N GLN A 132 -3.62 -0.60 8.63
CA GLN A 132 -4.89 -0.51 9.33
C GLN A 132 -4.92 0.61 10.37
N LEU A 133 -3.78 1.23 10.65
CA LEU A 133 -3.73 2.39 11.52
C LEU A 133 -4.52 3.55 10.93
N ILE A 134 -5.28 4.24 11.79
CA ILE A 134 -5.94 5.49 11.40
C ILE A 134 -4.90 6.56 11.03
N PRO A 135 -5.22 7.49 10.11
CA PRO A 135 -4.26 8.44 9.58
C PRO A 135 -3.43 9.20 10.62
N PRO A 136 -4.01 9.72 11.74
CA PRO A 136 -3.22 10.42 12.74
C PRO A 136 -2.17 9.54 13.43
N LEU A 137 -2.47 8.26 13.72
CA LEU A 137 -1.48 7.33 14.29
C LEU A 137 -0.39 6.97 13.29
N ALA A 138 -0.78 6.78 12.02
CA ALA A 138 0.16 6.53 10.94
C ALA A 138 1.18 7.67 10.82
N GLU A 139 0.71 8.93 10.89
CA GLU A 139 1.55 10.13 10.85
C GLU A 139 2.51 10.21 12.03
N ILE A 140 2.06 9.89 13.26
CA ILE A 140 2.92 9.84 14.44
C ILE A 140 4.01 8.78 14.28
N VAL A 141 3.67 7.59 13.79
CA VAL A 141 4.64 6.49 13.55
C VAL A 141 5.72 6.90 12.55
N GLU A 142 5.35 7.65 11.52
CA GLU A 142 6.27 8.07 10.47
C GLU A 142 7.15 9.26 10.88
N ASN A 143 6.56 10.26 11.51
CA ASN A 143 7.23 11.51 11.81
C ASN A 143 7.82 11.58 13.22
N GLU A 144 7.25 10.87 14.20
CA GLU A 144 7.63 10.90 15.59
C GLU A 144 7.89 9.50 16.20
N PRO A 145 8.82 8.70 15.61
CA PRO A 145 9.04 7.30 16.03
C PRO A 145 9.50 7.13 17.47
N LYS A 146 9.90 8.23 18.13
CA LYS A 146 10.20 8.26 19.59
C LYS A 146 8.93 8.23 20.42
N LYS A 147 7.84 8.84 19.96
CA LYS A 147 6.54 8.80 20.67
C LYS A 147 5.83 7.48 20.45
N LEU A 148 5.81 6.99 19.18
CA LEU A 148 5.15 5.76 18.80
C LEU A 148 6.03 4.98 17.82
N ASN A 149 6.68 3.93 18.27
CA ASN A 149 7.52 3.10 17.43
C ASN A 149 6.71 2.01 16.70
N LEU A 150 7.32 1.41 15.66
CA LEU A 150 6.70 0.36 14.86
C LEU A 150 6.26 -0.89 15.66
N ALA A 151 6.87 -1.17 16.79
CA ALA A 151 6.50 -2.31 17.62
C ALA A 151 5.23 -2.06 18.43
N CYS A 152 5.01 -0.82 18.88
CA CYS A 152 3.75 -0.39 19.49
C CYS A 152 2.65 -0.30 18.43
N ALA A 153 2.96 0.32 17.29
CA ALA A 153 2.05 0.46 16.16
C ALA A 153 1.51 -0.90 15.68
N ASP A 154 2.35 -1.94 15.65
CA ASP A 154 1.94 -3.30 15.30
C ASP A 154 0.89 -3.89 16.27
N LEU A 155 0.98 -3.58 17.54
CA LEU A 155 0.00 -3.99 18.55
C LEU A 155 -1.30 -3.17 18.41
N ILE A 156 -1.17 -1.84 18.26
CA ILE A 156 -2.32 -0.92 18.16
C ILE A 156 -3.13 -1.18 16.88
N ALA A 157 -2.49 -1.64 15.81
CA ALA A 157 -3.16 -1.97 14.55
C ALA A 157 -4.16 -3.16 14.64
N ASP A 158 -4.20 -3.87 15.76
CA ASP A 158 -5.21 -4.91 16.02
C ASP A 158 -6.54 -4.32 16.51
N TYR A 159 -6.54 -3.07 16.97
CA TYR A 159 -7.75 -2.38 17.43
C TYR A 159 -8.54 -1.74 16.28
N ASP A 160 -9.85 -1.55 16.49
CA ASP A 160 -10.69 -0.78 15.59
C ASP A 160 -10.39 0.74 15.68
N GLU A 161 -10.98 1.53 14.77
CA GLU A 161 -10.72 2.96 14.67
C GLU A 161 -11.09 3.73 15.96
N SER A 162 -12.15 3.30 16.65
CA SER A 162 -12.60 3.94 17.90
C SER A 162 -11.58 3.76 19.00
N ALA A 163 -11.14 2.52 19.23
CA ALA A 163 -10.12 2.20 20.22
C ALA A 163 -8.75 2.83 19.88
N GLN A 164 -8.39 2.89 18.60
CA GLN A 164 -7.16 3.54 18.15
C GLN A 164 -7.11 5.04 18.50
N THR A 165 -8.26 5.70 18.60
CA THR A 165 -8.32 7.14 18.96
C THR A 165 -7.78 7.40 20.36
N ALA A 166 -7.99 6.49 21.33
CA ALA A 166 -7.42 6.62 22.68
C ALA A 166 -5.89 6.68 22.69
N PHE A 167 -5.25 5.92 21.83
CA PHE A 167 -3.78 5.93 21.73
C PHE A 167 -3.23 7.23 21.12
N ILE A 168 -4.01 7.96 20.30
CA ILE A 168 -3.62 9.30 19.83
C ILE A 168 -3.50 10.26 21.00
N GLU A 169 -4.50 10.30 21.87
CA GLU A 169 -4.51 11.21 23.03
C GLU A 169 -3.36 10.92 23.97
N MET A 170 -3.03 9.63 24.19
CA MET A 170 -1.85 9.24 24.95
C MET A 170 -0.55 9.76 24.33
N CYS A 171 -0.42 9.71 22.99
CA CYS A 171 0.75 10.23 22.28
C CYS A 171 0.86 11.76 22.31
N GLN A 172 -0.24 12.48 22.60
CA GLN A 172 -0.26 13.93 22.68
C GLN A 172 0.18 14.47 24.06
N ILE A 173 0.27 13.61 25.07
CA ILE A 173 0.76 14.00 26.39
C ILE A 173 2.26 14.32 26.30
N ASP A 174 2.64 15.53 26.72
CA ASP A 174 4.03 16.00 26.71
C ASP A 174 4.93 15.08 27.54
N GLY A 175 6.04 14.65 26.91
CA GLY A 175 7.02 13.79 27.55
C GLY A 175 6.59 12.32 27.70
N TYR A 176 5.39 11.95 27.27
CA TYR A 176 4.94 10.56 27.30
C TYR A 176 5.36 9.81 26.04
N THR A 177 5.82 8.58 26.23
CA THR A 177 6.22 7.67 25.14
C THR A 177 5.54 6.32 25.35
N LEU A 178 4.77 5.89 24.39
CA LEU A 178 4.16 4.56 24.41
C LEU A 178 5.23 3.49 24.26
N SER A 179 5.44 2.69 25.31
CA SER A 179 6.31 1.53 25.24
C SER A 179 5.54 0.29 24.75
N LYS A 180 6.26 -0.66 24.14
CA LYS A 180 5.66 -1.94 23.76
C LYS A 180 5.05 -2.68 24.95
N GLN A 181 5.67 -2.55 26.13
CA GLN A 181 5.19 -3.18 27.37
C GLN A 181 3.87 -2.55 27.83
N THR A 182 3.76 -1.22 27.77
CA THR A 182 2.52 -0.50 28.08
C THR A 182 1.38 -0.92 27.15
N VAL A 183 1.61 -0.92 25.85
CA VAL A 183 0.58 -1.32 24.88
C VAL A 183 0.20 -2.80 25.06
N ALA A 184 1.16 -3.71 25.30
CA ALA A 184 0.88 -5.10 25.57
C ALA A 184 0.10 -5.31 26.88
N PHE A 185 0.36 -4.50 27.89
CA PHE A 185 -0.40 -4.52 29.14
C PHE A 185 -1.84 -4.07 28.92
N ILE A 186 -2.06 -2.97 28.17
CA ILE A 186 -3.38 -2.50 27.79
C ILE A 186 -4.13 -3.60 26.99
N GLN A 187 -3.48 -4.27 26.03
CA GLN A 187 -4.08 -5.37 25.30
C GLN A 187 -4.52 -6.55 26.18
N ALA A 188 -3.79 -6.79 27.26
CA ALA A 188 -4.16 -7.87 28.19
C ALA A 188 -5.40 -7.51 29.03
N GLN A 189 -5.64 -6.24 29.31
CA GLN A 189 -6.81 -5.76 30.05
C GLN A 189 -8.00 -5.52 29.12
N CYS A 190 -7.73 -4.91 27.99
CA CYS A 190 -8.71 -4.48 26.97
C CYS A 190 -8.36 -5.15 25.63
N PRO A 191 -8.77 -6.40 25.38
CA PRO A 191 -8.35 -7.13 24.19
C PRO A 191 -8.97 -6.54 22.92
N PRO A 192 -8.20 -6.47 21.80
CA PRO A 192 -8.73 -6.05 20.51
C PRO A 192 -9.79 -7.05 19.97
N PRO A 193 -10.61 -6.69 18.97
CA PRO A 193 -10.49 -5.44 18.20
C PRO A 193 -11.18 -4.23 18.83
N SER A 194 -12.23 -4.44 19.61
CA SER A 194 -13.08 -3.37 20.13
C SER A 194 -12.92 -3.26 21.64
N ALA A 195 -12.37 -2.15 22.08
CA ALA A 195 -12.28 -1.77 23.48
C ALA A 195 -12.84 -0.37 23.65
N ASP A 196 -13.49 -0.10 24.76
CA ASP A 196 -13.96 1.25 25.09
C ASP A 196 -12.74 2.16 25.34
N GLN A 197 -12.79 3.39 24.82
CA GLN A 197 -11.73 4.38 25.04
C GLN A 197 -11.48 4.61 26.54
N GLN A 198 -12.54 4.64 27.36
CA GLN A 198 -12.43 4.83 28.80
C GLN A 198 -11.74 3.64 29.49
N GLU A 199 -11.97 2.42 29.01
CA GLU A 199 -11.26 1.23 29.52
C GLU A 199 -9.78 1.28 29.17
N ILE A 200 -9.43 1.72 27.96
CA ILE A 200 -8.04 1.88 27.54
C ILE A 200 -7.31 2.92 28.37
N TYR A 201 -7.98 4.02 28.75
CA TYR A 201 -7.39 5.05 29.64
C TYR A 201 -7.26 4.57 31.09
N ALA A 202 -8.10 3.67 31.53
CA ALA A 202 -8.07 3.14 32.89
C ALA A 202 -7.04 2.01 33.07
N ALA A 203 -6.61 1.36 31.99
CA ALA A 203 -5.65 0.27 31.98
C ALA A 203 -4.20 0.77 32.04
#